data_1fd078fc83c905fe3fd0f69e01d6f20b
#
_entry.id   1fd078fc83c905fe3fd0f69e01d6f20b
#
_cell.length_a   1.000
_cell.length_b   1.000
_cell.length_c   1.000
_cell.angle_alpha   90.00
_cell.angle_beta   90.00
_cell.angle_gamma   90.00
#
_symmetry.space_group_name_H-M   'P 1'
#
loop_
_entity.id
_entity.type
_entity.pdbx_description
1 polymer ?
#
loop_
_entity_poly.entity_id
_entity_poly.type
_entity_poly.pdbx_seq_one_letter_code
_entity_poly.pdbx_strand_id
1 'polypeptide(L)'
;EHELAKSLATDETREAVEQYIYDASMKSNVDRMQDKEKTGVFTGSYAVNPLNGKKLPIWLSDYVLSDYGTGAIMCVPAHDTRDFEFAKKFDIPIIQVISKDGTESELTEAYTDTDGILINSGDWNGRKSSEMKAEAPEIIEEMGIGKKKTNYKLRDWVFSRQRYWGEPIPIIHCPNCGHVPVPEEELPLRLPDVEKYEPTGTGESPLAAIEEWVNTTCPTCGAKAKRETNTMPQWAGSSWYFLRYIDVNNTEKLVDREKADKLLPVDMYVGGVEHAVLHLLYARFYTKFLYDIGVIDFVEPFKKLFNQGMICKDGAKMSKSKGNVVSPDELVRDYGCDSVRMYELFVGPPELDAEWNDRGMEGVYKFINRFYKLIMENKDKNYGKTAEMDKLKNKMIQEITERTDTFSFNTVISGFMENTNKITDLAKKQGGIDKDTLKTMTILIAPFAPHIAEELWEGLGETTSVFEATWPEVDENALKETTMEIVVQINGKVKAKINVDVTLDKDSVISAAKEELGDRLPENIVKEIYVPGKIVNIVGK
;
A
#
# COMPACT_ATOMS: atom_id res chain seq x y z
N GLU A 1 -30.07 16.67 -13.24
CA GLU A 1 -28.99 17.28 -14.05
C GLU A 1 -29.11 17.03 -15.55
N HIS A 2 -29.90 16.01 -15.98
CA HIS A 2 -30.05 15.67 -17.39
C HIS A 2 -30.69 16.83 -18.19
N GLU A 3 -30.14 17.17 -19.34
CA GLU A 3 -30.59 18.33 -20.16
C GLU A 3 -32.05 18.25 -20.57
N LEU A 4 -32.58 17.07 -20.80
CA LEU A 4 -33.97 16.84 -21.18
C LEU A 4 -34.97 16.96 -20.02
N ALA A 5 -34.51 16.96 -18.76
CA ALA A 5 -35.39 16.88 -17.60
C ALA A 5 -36.51 17.95 -17.59
N LYS A 6 -36.14 19.20 -17.86
CA LYS A 6 -37.11 20.33 -17.92
C LYS A 6 -37.98 20.29 -19.17
N SER A 7 -37.45 19.87 -20.32
CA SER A 7 -38.16 19.86 -21.59
C SER A 7 -39.21 18.75 -21.70
N LEU A 8 -39.03 17.65 -20.91
CA LEU A 8 -39.95 16.54 -20.85
C LEU A 8 -41.15 16.77 -19.91
N ALA A 9 -41.10 17.81 -19.07
CA ALA A 9 -42.22 18.16 -18.20
C ALA A 9 -43.40 18.72 -19.01
N THR A 10 -44.59 18.14 -18.81
CA THR A 10 -45.85 18.71 -19.33
C THR A 10 -46.26 19.93 -18.48
N ASP A 11 -47.21 20.75 -18.98
CA ASP A 11 -47.69 21.91 -18.20
C ASP A 11 -48.29 21.47 -16.84
N GLU A 12 -48.88 20.30 -16.75
CA GLU A 12 -49.47 19.75 -15.52
C GLU A 12 -48.42 19.27 -14.51
N THR A 13 -47.24 18.86 -14.96
CA THR A 13 -46.17 18.30 -14.10
C THR A 13 -45.01 19.26 -13.87
N ARG A 14 -44.99 20.38 -14.56
CA ARG A 14 -43.85 21.32 -14.58
C ARG A 14 -43.40 21.78 -13.20
N GLU A 15 -44.32 22.21 -12.36
CA GLU A 15 -44.02 22.71 -11.02
C GLU A 15 -43.40 21.62 -10.14
N ALA A 16 -43.96 20.41 -10.17
CA ALA A 16 -43.47 19.27 -9.42
C ALA A 16 -42.06 18.82 -9.92
N VAL A 17 -41.85 18.86 -11.24
CA VAL A 17 -40.55 18.51 -11.85
C VAL A 17 -39.48 19.52 -11.48
N GLU A 18 -39.76 20.83 -11.55
CA GLU A 18 -38.82 21.88 -11.19
C GLU A 18 -38.47 21.83 -9.70
N GLN A 19 -39.43 21.60 -8.82
CA GLN A 19 -39.18 21.40 -7.39
C GLN A 19 -38.29 20.17 -7.14
N TYR A 20 -38.59 19.04 -7.79
CA TYR A 20 -37.77 17.85 -7.64
C TYR A 20 -36.33 18.02 -8.14
N ILE A 21 -36.12 18.72 -9.25
CA ILE A 21 -34.78 19.07 -9.76
C ILE A 21 -34.03 19.91 -8.73
N TYR A 22 -34.69 20.90 -8.13
CA TYR A 22 -34.08 21.72 -7.09
C TYR A 22 -33.69 20.88 -5.87
N ASP A 23 -34.58 20.08 -5.33
CA ASP A 23 -34.34 19.24 -4.15
C ASP A 23 -33.21 18.22 -4.41
N ALA A 24 -33.19 17.60 -5.59
CA ALA A 24 -32.15 16.68 -6.00
C ALA A 24 -30.77 17.37 -6.16
N SER A 25 -30.74 18.62 -6.60
CA SER A 25 -29.50 19.40 -6.75
C SER A 25 -28.83 19.73 -5.41
N MET A 26 -29.58 19.72 -4.31
CA MET A 26 -29.07 19.96 -2.97
C MET A 26 -28.42 18.72 -2.33
N LYS A 27 -28.57 17.54 -2.93
CA LYS A 27 -28.00 16.28 -2.45
C LYS A 27 -26.64 16.01 -3.11
N SER A 28 -25.64 15.60 -2.34
CA SER A 28 -24.39 15.09 -2.89
C SER A 28 -24.56 13.70 -3.50
N ASN A 29 -23.65 13.28 -4.40
CA ASN A 29 -23.68 11.92 -4.96
C ASN A 29 -23.54 10.85 -3.89
N VAL A 30 -22.85 11.13 -2.78
CA VAL A 30 -22.71 10.22 -1.64
C VAL A 30 -24.04 10.05 -0.91
N ASP A 31 -24.78 11.15 -0.68
CA ASP A 31 -26.10 11.11 -0.04
C ASP A 31 -27.07 10.31 -0.89
N ARG A 32 -27.10 10.53 -2.21
CA ARG A 32 -27.94 9.80 -3.17
C ARG A 32 -27.66 8.29 -3.18
N MET A 33 -26.40 7.88 -2.99
CA MET A 33 -26.03 6.44 -2.92
C MET A 33 -26.42 5.79 -1.60
N GLN A 34 -26.44 6.55 -0.50
CA GLN A 34 -26.75 6.06 0.84
C GLN A 34 -28.24 6.12 1.17
N ASP A 35 -29.02 6.89 0.42
CA ASP A 35 -30.44 7.08 0.66
C ASP A 35 -31.21 5.79 0.37
N LYS A 36 -31.83 5.24 1.39
CA LYS A 36 -32.59 3.98 1.28
C LYS A 36 -33.99 4.20 0.70
N GLU A 37 -34.50 5.42 0.80
CA GLU A 37 -35.83 5.73 0.31
C GLU A 37 -35.79 6.20 -1.15
N LYS A 38 -36.47 5.49 -2.04
CA LYS A 38 -36.56 5.88 -3.45
C LYS A 38 -37.46 7.11 -3.61
N THR A 39 -36.92 8.13 -4.27
CA THR A 39 -37.64 9.35 -4.61
C THR A 39 -37.73 9.51 -6.13
N GLY A 40 -38.74 10.19 -6.61
CA GLY A 40 -38.92 10.44 -8.04
C GLY A 40 -40.17 11.24 -8.36
N VAL A 41 -40.20 11.79 -9.57
CA VAL A 41 -41.35 12.52 -10.10
C VAL A 41 -41.65 12.11 -11.55
N PHE A 42 -42.89 11.92 -11.88
CA PHE A 42 -43.33 11.65 -13.26
C PHE A 42 -43.25 12.94 -14.09
N THR A 43 -42.66 12.87 -15.28
CA THR A 43 -42.53 14.04 -16.15
C THR A 43 -43.82 14.39 -16.93
N GLY A 44 -44.79 13.48 -16.99
CA GLY A 44 -45.94 13.60 -17.87
C GLY A 44 -45.70 13.08 -19.29
N SER A 45 -44.47 12.82 -19.66
CA SER A 45 -44.06 12.36 -20.99
C SER A 45 -43.77 10.87 -21.04
N TYR A 46 -43.78 10.32 -22.25
CA TYR A 46 -43.52 8.91 -22.53
C TYR A 46 -42.52 8.73 -23.63
N ALA A 47 -41.67 7.73 -23.49
CA ALA A 47 -40.82 7.20 -24.56
C ALA A 47 -41.51 6.03 -25.25
N VAL A 48 -41.22 5.79 -26.53
CA VAL A 48 -41.70 4.61 -27.25
C VAL A 48 -40.58 3.57 -27.27
N ASN A 49 -40.85 2.37 -26.75
CA ASN A 49 -39.93 1.25 -26.85
C ASN A 49 -39.83 0.81 -28.32
N PRO A 50 -38.69 0.92 -28.97
CA PRO A 50 -38.55 0.61 -30.40
C PRO A 50 -38.71 -0.86 -30.72
N LEU A 51 -38.59 -1.78 -29.75
CA LEU A 51 -38.71 -3.23 -29.95
C LEU A 51 -40.15 -3.69 -29.96
N ASN A 52 -41.06 -3.00 -29.28
CA ASN A 52 -42.46 -3.47 -29.15
C ASN A 52 -43.51 -2.37 -29.33
N GLY A 53 -43.10 -1.13 -29.58
CA GLY A 53 -43.99 0.03 -29.79
C GLY A 53 -44.73 0.52 -28.55
N LYS A 54 -44.52 -0.06 -27.37
CA LYS A 54 -45.20 0.34 -26.12
C LYS A 54 -44.69 1.68 -25.62
N LYS A 55 -45.58 2.49 -25.05
CA LYS A 55 -45.22 3.74 -24.36
C LYS A 55 -44.73 3.42 -22.96
N LEU A 56 -43.57 3.95 -22.63
CA LEU A 56 -42.89 3.84 -21.33
C LEU A 56 -42.93 5.21 -20.63
N PRO A 57 -43.40 5.31 -19.38
CA PRO A 57 -43.44 6.58 -18.66
C PRO A 57 -42.01 7.06 -18.33
N ILE A 58 -41.74 8.35 -18.49
CA ILE A 58 -40.46 8.94 -18.17
C ILE A 58 -40.54 9.57 -16.78
N TRP A 59 -39.68 9.09 -15.89
CA TRP A 59 -39.54 9.57 -14.52
C TRP A 59 -38.18 10.24 -14.31
N LEU A 60 -38.11 11.21 -13.41
CA LEU A 60 -36.87 11.70 -12.84
C LEU A 60 -36.65 11.04 -11.48
N SER A 61 -35.45 10.59 -11.21
CA SER A 61 -35.09 9.99 -9.92
C SER A 61 -33.63 10.28 -9.59
N ASP A 62 -33.33 10.53 -8.32
CA ASP A 62 -32.02 10.90 -7.82
C ASP A 62 -31.03 9.71 -7.72
N TYR A 63 -31.51 8.46 -7.80
CA TYR A 63 -30.60 7.30 -7.89
C TYR A 63 -30.07 7.05 -9.31
N VAL A 64 -30.58 7.75 -10.31
CA VAL A 64 -30.08 7.74 -11.70
C VAL A 64 -29.06 8.85 -11.85
N LEU A 65 -27.78 8.48 -11.93
CA LEU A 65 -26.69 9.45 -11.99
C LEU A 65 -26.48 9.95 -13.42
N SER A 66 -26.34 11.27 -13.59
CA SER A 66 -26.14 11.93 -14.90
C SER A 66 -24.77 11.63 -15.52
N ASP A 67 -23.78 11.26 -14.70
CA ASP A 67 -22.40 10.94 -15.10
C ASP A 67 -22.21 9.46 -15.48
N TYR A 68 -23.27 8.66 -15.41
CA TYR A 68 -23.25 7.25 -15.84
C TYR A 68 -23.95 7.06 -17.19
N GLY A 69 -23.18 6.70 -18.20
CA GLY A 69 -23.72 6.51 -19.57
C GLY A 69 -24.20 7.78 -20.21
N THR A 70 -25.49 7.85 -20.55
CA THR A 70 -26.16 9.03 -21.09
C THR A 70 -26.90 9.84 -20.01
N GLY A 71 -26.89 9.39 -18.77
CA GLY A 71 -27.74 9.96 -17.71
C GLY A 71 -29.22 9.57 -17.82
N ALA A 72 -29.58 8.77 -18.81
CA ALA A 72 -30.91 8.19 -18.99
C ALA A 72 -30.80 6.66 -19.05
N ILE A 73 -31.61 5.98 -18.27
CA ILE A 73 -31.65 4.51 -18.21
C ILE A 73 -33.02 3.98 -18.58
N MET A 74 -33.09 2.79 -19.14
CA MET A 74 -34.30 2.02 -19.22
C MET A 74 -34.38 1.09 -18.00
N CYS A 75 -35.30 1.37 -17.10
CA CYS A 75 -35.51 0.57 -15.91
C CYS A 75 -36.01 -0.83 -16.23
N VAL A 76 -35.57 -1.80 -15.43
CA VAL A 76 -36.00 -3.21 -15.54
C VAL A 76 -36.59 -3.70 -14.21
N PRO A 77 -37.79 -3.24 -13.82
CA PRO A 77 -38.35 -3.48 -12.48
C PRO A 77 -38.41 -4.94 -12.06
N ALA A 78 -38.68 -5.85 -13.01
CA ALA A 78 -38.73 -7.27 -12.68
C ALA A 78 -37.35 -7.90 -12.37
N HIS A 79 -36.22 -7.25 -12.73
CA HIS A 79 -34.90 -7.88 -12.72
C HIS A 79 -33.78 -7.03 -12.05
N ASP A 80 -34.10 -5.84 -11.55
CA ASP A 80 -33.23 -5.02 -10.71
C ASP A 80 -33.94 -4.65 -9.41
N THR A 81 -33.28 -4.88 -8.28
CA THR A 81 -33.90 -4.67 -6.95
C THR A 81 -34.30 -3.21 -6.72
N ARG A 82 -33.46 -2.25 -7.18
CA ARG A 82 -33.75 -0.83 -7.01
C ARG A 82 -34.92 -0.37 -7.86
N ASP A 83 -34.96 -0.85 -9.10
CA ASP A 83 -36.04 -0.56 -10.03
C ASP A 83 -37.36 -1.21 -9.56
N PHE A 84 -37.31 -2.42 -8.96
CA PHE A 84 -38.46 -3.09 -8.36
C PHE A 84 -39.04 -2.28 -7.21
N GLU A 85 -38.19 -1.82 -6.27
CA GLU A 85 -38.61 -0.97 -5.14
C GLU A 85 -39.23 0.34 -5.63
N PHE A 86 -38.62 0.96 -6.65
CA PHE A 86 -39.13 2.18 -7.27
C PHE A 86 -40.50 1.96 -7.92
N ALA A 87 -40.62 0.91 -8.72
CA ALA A 87 -41.87 0.57 -9.39
C ALA A 87 -43.02 0.26 -8.40
N LYS A 88 -42.70 -0.46 -7.32
CA LYS A 88 -43.69 -0.70 -6.23
C LYS A 88 -44.11 0.59 -5.54
N LYS A 89 -43.19 1.50 -5.27
CA LYS A 89 -43.49 2.78 -4.59
C LYS A 89 -44.41 3.68 -5.44
N PHE A 90 -44.16 3.72 -6.75
CA PHE A 90 -44.87 4.61 -7.66
C PHE A 90 -45.94 3.94 -8.51
N ASP A 91 -46.33 2.72 -8.16
CA ASP A 91 -47.38 1.93 -8.84
C ASP A 91 -47.12 1.78 -10.37
N ILE A 92 -45.85 1.58 -10.73
CA ILE A 92 -45.42 1.34 -12.11
C ILE A 92 -45.54 -0.16 -12.42
N PRO A 93 -46.08 -0.54 -13.61
CA PRO A 93 -46.20 -1.95 -13.98
C PRO A 93 -44.87 -2.68 -13.97
N ILE A 94 -44.83 -3.87 -13.35
CA ILE A 94 -43.70 -4.77 -13.33
C ILE A 94 -43.99 -5.95 -14.26
N ILE A 95 -43.21 -6.08 -15.33
CA ILE A 95 -43.38 -7.12 -16.34
C ILE A 95 -42.17 -8.05 -16.28
N GLN A 96 -42.41 -9.31 -15.94
CA GLN A 96 -41.34 -10.32 -15.94
C GLN A 96 -40.94 -10.66 -17.37
N VAL A 97 -39.67 -10.55 -17.72
CA VAL A 97 -39.12 -10.86 -19.04
C VAL A 97 -38.07 -11.97 -19.02
N ILE A 98 -37.60 -12.36 -17.85
CA ILE A 98 -36.72 -13.52 -17.64
C ILE A 98 -37.36 -14.39 -16.56
N SER A 99 -37.54 -15.67 -16.83
CA SER A 99 -38.06 -16.65 -15.85
C SER A 99 -37.16 -17.89 -15.83
N LYS A 100 -37.20 -18.64 -14.74
CA LYS A 100 -36.38 -19.84 -14.55
C LYS A 100 -36.75 -20.96 -15.54
N ASP A 101 -37.99 -21.10 -15.86
CA ASP A 101 -38.55 -22.25 -16.60
C ASP A 101 -39.40 -21.87 -17.84
N GLY A 102 -39.42 -20.58 -18.18
CA GLY A 102 -40.20 -20.06 -19.30
C GLY A 102 -41.65 -19.77 -18.96
N THR A 103 -42.05 -19.84 -17.69
CA THR A 103 -43.40 -19.50 -17.23
C THR A 103 -43.39 -18.20 -16.42
N GLU A 104 -44.48 -17.43 -16.52
CA GLU A 104 -44.65 -16.20 -15.75
C GLU A 104 -45.06 -16.54 -14.30
N SER A 105 -44.47 -15.81 -13.34
CA SER A 105 -44.79 -15.95 -11.92
C SER A 105 -45.06 -14.60 -11.29
N GLU A 106 -45.86 -14.59 -10.21
CA GLU A 106 -46.05 -13.38 -9.42
C GLU A 106 -44.76 -13.07 -8.65
N LEU A 107 -44.16 -11.88 -8.91
CA LEU A 107 -42.95 -11.45 -8.29
C LEU A 107 -43.21 -10.69 -6.98
N THR A 108 -42.76 -11.24 -5.86
CA THR A 108 -42.75 -10.56 -4.56
C THR A 108 -41.46 -9.73 -4.36
N GLU A 109 -40.42 -10.08 -5.09
CA GLU A 109 -39.12 -9.40 -5.16
C GLU A 109 -38.56 -9.49 -6.60
N ALA A 110 -37.53 -8.70 -6.92
CA ALA A 110 -36.93 -8.76 -8.24
C ALA A 110 -36.26 -10.11 -8.48
N TYR A 111 -36.53 -10.70 -9.66
CA TYR A 111 -35.84 -11.89 -10.12
C TYR A 111 -34.47 -11.49 -10.71
N THR A 112 -33.42 -11.60 -9.91
CA THR A 112 -32.07 -11.11 -10.25
C THR A 112 -31.15 -12.17 -10.85
N ASP A 113 -31.62 -13.43 -11.01
CA ASP A 113 -30.84 -14.45 -11.69
C ASP A 113 -30.68 -14.09 -13.18
N THR A 114 -29.46 -14.08 -13.65
CA THR A 114 -29.12 -13.69 -15.01
C THR A 114 -29.24 -14.81 -16.02
N ASP A 115 -29.47 -16.05 -15.57
CA ASP A 115 -29.67 -17.21 -16.44
C ASP A 115 -31.11 -17.71 -16.36
N GLY A 116 -31.82 -17.59 -17.45
CA GLY A 116 -33.23 -17.97 -17.53
C GLY A 116 -33.74 -17.96 -18.96
N ILE A 117 -35.03 -18.19 -19.09
CA ILE A 117 -35.76 -18.21 -20.40
C ILE A 117 -36.50 -16.89 -20.55
N LEU A 118 -36.39 -16.28 -21.72
CA LEU A 118 -37.10 -15.06 -22.06
C LEU A 118 -38.58 -15.32 -22.27
N ILE A 119 -39.39 -14.47 -21.61
CA ILE A 119 -40.84 -14.42 -21.72
C ILE A 119 -41.30 -12.98 -21.93
N ASN A 120 -42.49 -12.72 -22.37
CA ASN A 120 -43.03 -11.38 -22.63
C ASN A 120 -42.15 -10.49 -23.52
N SER A 121 -41.28 -11.11 -24.36
CA SER A 121 -40.21 -10.50 -25.14
C SER A 121 -40.38 -10.64 -26.65
N GLY A 122 -41.59 -10.87 -27.14
CA GLY A 122 -41.92 -10.98 -28.56
C GLY A 122 -41.15 -12.12 -29.24
N ASP A 123 -40.45 -11.85 -30.33
CA ASP A 123 -39.70 -12.83 -31.11
C ASP A 123 -38.54 -13.47 -30.34
N TRP A 124 -38.18 -12.93 -29.20
CA TRP A 124 -37.10 -13.46 -28.37
C TRP A 124 -37.62 -14.44 -27.31
N ASN A 125 -38.91 -14.66 -27.20
CA ASN A 125 -39.50 -15.62 -26.27
C ASN A 125 -38.94 -17.04 -26.46
N GLY A 126 -38.68 -17.71 -25.35
CA GLY A 126 -38.14 -19.07 -25.33
C GLY A 126 -36.62 -19.18 -25.49
N ARG A 127 -35.93 -18.08 -25.79
CA ARG A 127 -34.46 -18.04 -25.86
C ARG A 127 -33.86 -17.92 -24.46
N LYS A 128 -32.63 -18.40 -24.32
CA LYS A 128 -31.89 -18.19 -23.07
C LYS A 128 -31.41 -16.73 -22.95
N SER A 129 -31.58 -16.16 -21.76
CA SER A 129 -31.21 -14.77 -21.47
C SER A 129 -29.71 -14.53 -21.61
N SER A 130 -28.87 -15.50 -21.23
CA SER A 130 -27.41 -15.42 -21.39
C SER A 130 -26.95 -15.35 -22.85
N GLU A 131 -27.59 -16.13 -23.75
CA GLU A 131 -27.32 -16.10 -25.18
C GLU A 131 -27.77 -14.76 -25.79
N MET A 132 -29.01 -14.33 -25.47
CA MET A 132 -29.55 -13.06 -25.95
C MET A 132 -28.74 -11.86 -25.48
N LYS A 133 -28.23 -11.87 -24.25
CA LYS A 133 -27.36 -10.78 -23.76
C LYS A 133 -26.13 -10.59 -24.62
N ALA A 134 -25.59 -11.66 -25.18
CA ALA A 134 -24.43 -11.58 -26.08
C ALA A 134 -24.80 -11.08 -27.48
N GLU A 135 -25.94 -11.51 -28.03
CA GLU A 135 -26.36 -11.23 -29.40
C GLU A 135 -27.17 -9.92 -29.54
N ALA A 136 -27.96 -9.53 -28.51
CA ALA A 136 -28.82 -8.36 -28.58
C ALA A 136 -28.15 -7.05 -29.01
N PRO A 137 -26.89 -6.73 -28.58
CA PRO A 137 -26.22 -5.53 -29.04
C PRO A 137 -26.04 -5.47 -30.57
N GLU A 138 -25.72 -6.59 -31.20
CA GLU A 138 -25.51 -6.68 -32.65
C GLU A 138 -26.85 -6.57 -33.38
N ILE A 139 -27.88 -7.25 -32.89
CA ILE A 139 -29.26 -7.19 -33.46
C ILE A 139 -29.77 -5.73 -33.39
N ILE A 140 -29.60 -5.05 -32.27
CA ILE A 140 -30.04 -3.66 -32.07
C ILE A 140 -29.29 -2.70 -33.00
N GLU A 141 -28.01 -2.95 -33.25
CA GLU A 141 -27.18 -2.16 -34.15
C GLU A 141 -27.59 -2.37 -35.62
N GLU A 142 -27.86 -3.63 -36.04
CA GLU A 142 -28.40 -3.98 -37.37
C GLU A 142 -29.81 -3.36 -37.61
N MET A 143 -30.62 -3.27 -36.58
CA MET A 143 -31.93 -2.59 -36.65
C MET A 143 -31.80 -1.07 -36.73
N GLY A 144 -30.62 -0.51 -36.53
CA GLY A 144 -30.37 0.93 -36.54
C GLY A 144 -30.97 1.72 -35.39
N ILE A 145 -31.40 1.04 -34.30
CA ILE A 145 -32.06 1.64 -33.12
C ILE A 145 -31.10 1.82 -31.93
N GLY A 146 -29.84 1.36 -32.02
CA GLY A 146 -28.85 1.52 -30.97
C GLY A 146 -27.44 1.26 -31.47
N LYS A 147 -26.48 1.38 -30.56
CA LYS A 147 -25.06 1.08 -30.80
C LYS A 147 -24.47 0.34 -29.63
N LYS A 148 -23.64 -0.67 -29.90
CA LYS A 148 -22.82 -1.31 -28.88
C LYS A 148 -21.84 -0.30 -28.28
N LYS A 149 -21.86 -0.12 -26.98
CA LYS A 149 -20.94 0.77 -26.26
C LYS A 149 -20.31 0.05 -25.08
N THR A 150 -19.01 0.12 -24.98
CA THR A 150 -18.28 -0.39 -23.82
C THR A 150 -18.20 0.73 -22.78
N ASN A 151 -18.78 0.52 -21.62
CA ASN A 151 -18.61 1.39 -20.46
C ASN A 151 -17.66 0.71 -19.47
N TYR A 152 -16.68 1.45 -19.00
CA TYR A 152 -15.77 0.95 -17.97
C TYR A 152 -16.40 1.15 -16.59
N LYS A 153 -16.19 0.19 -15.69
CA LYS A 153 -16.64 0.29 -14.29
C LYS A 153 -15.93 1.42 -13.53
N LEU A 154 -14.71 1.74 -13.96
CA LEU A 154 -13.93 2.83 -13.40
C LEU A 154 -14.54 4.15 -13.83
N ARG A 155 -14.83 5.03 -12.87
CA ARG A 155 -15.28 6.40 -13.15
C ARG A 155 -14.15 7.19 -13.77
N ASP A 156 -14.50 8.23 -14.54
CA ASP A 156 -13.53 9.19 -15.06
C ASP A 156 -12.73 9.79 -13.90
N TRP A 157 -11.42 9.87 -14.12
CA TRP A 157 -10.52 10.44 -13.15
C TRP A 157 -10.55 11.96 -13.23
N VAL A 158 -11.21 12.58 -12.26
CA VAL A 158 -11.29 14.04 -12.17
C VAL A 158 -9.96 14.58 -11.63
N PHE A 159 -9.19 15.23 -12.51
CA PHE A 159 -7.86 15.74 -12.20
C PHE A 159 -7.91 17.16 -11.59
N SER A 160 -8.86 18.00 -11.99
CA SER A 160 -8.98 19.40 -11.55
C SER A 160 -9.60 19.53 -10.14
N ARG A 161 -9.16 20.55 -9.41
CA ARG A 161 -9.67 20.93 -8.08
C ARG A 161 -10.03 22.40 -8.02
N GLN A 162 -11.16 22.70 -7.42
CA GLN A 162 -11.66 24.06 -7.17
C GLN A 162 -11.04 24.57 -5.85
N ARG A 163 -9.71 24.71 -5.84
CA ARG A 163 -8.93 25.14 -4.67
C ARG A 163 -7.89 26.17 -5.08
N TYR A 164 -7.51 27.02 -4.13
CA TYR A 164 -6.38 27.93 -4.31
C TYR A 164 -5.05 27.15 -4.31
N TRP A 165 -4.84 26.32 -3.27
CA TRP A 165 -3.62 25.54 -3.14
C TRP A 165 -3.57 24.32 -4.07
N GLY A 166 -2.59 24.31 -4.94
CA GLY A 166 -2.29 23.28 -5.92
C GLY A 166 -1.47 23.88 -7.06
N GLU A 167 -0.87 23.04 -7.87
CA GLU A 167 -0.17 23.48 -9.08
C GLU A 167 -1.22 24.04 -10.06
N PRO A 168 -1.05 25.28 -10.57
CA PRO A 168 -1.93 25.83 -11.60
C PRO A 168 -1.87 25.01 -12.87
N ILE A 169 -3.01 24.80 -13.51
CA ILE A 169 -3.06 24.11 -14.81
C ILE A 169 -2.70 25.13 -15.91
N PRO A 170 -1.61 24.92 -16.67
CA PRO A 170 -1.09 25.90 -17.62
C PRO A 170 -1.88 25.92 -18.95
N ILE A 171 -3.18 26.15 -18.85
CA ILE A 171 -4.11 26.23 -19.99
C ILE A 171 -4.82 27.58 -20.00
N ILE A 172 -5.02 28.12 -21.20
CA ILE A 172 -5.76 29.33 -21.49
C ILE A 172 -7.00 28.94 -22.29
N HIS A 173 -8.16 29.41 -21.85
CA HIS A 173 -9.43 29.24 -22.53
C HIS A 173 -9.68 30.46 -23.46
N CYS A 174 -9.52 30.23 -24.76
CA CYS A 174 -9.76 31.23 -25.78
C CYS A 174 -11.10 30.99 -26.49
N PRO A 175 -11.97 32.00 -26.65
CA PRO A 175 -13.24 31.81 -27.33
C PRO A 175 -13.09 31.42 -28.82
N ASN A 176 -11.96 31.77 -29.44
CA ASN A 176 -11.69 31.46 -30.86
C ASN A 176 -10.87 30.19 -31.07
N CYS A 177 -9.87 29.91 -30.20
CA CYS A 177 -8.91 28.82 -30.36
C CYS A 177 -9.19 27.61 -29.46
N GLY A 178 -10.14 27.70 -28.52
CA GLY A 178 -10.41 26.70 -27.53
C GLY A 178 -9.34 26.65 -26.42
N HIS A 179 -8.84 25.48 -26.08
CA HIS A 179 -7.82 25.30 -25.04
C HIS A 179 -6.42 25.49 -25.64
N VAL A 180 -5.69 26.47 -25.14
CA VAL A 180 -4.34 26.83 -25.60
C VAL A 180 -3.36 26.71 -24.43
N PRO A 181 -2.21 26.04 -24.59
CA PRO A 181 -1.20 25.98 -23.51
C PRO A 181 -0.60 27.37 -23.25
N VAL A 182 -0.23 27.60 -22.00
CA VAL A 182 0.59 28.76 -21.61
C VAL A 182 1.98 28.60 -22.29
N PRO A 183 2.56 29.66 -22.90
CA PRO A 183 3.87 29.62 -23.50
C PRO A 183 4.96 29.13 -22.50
N GLU A 184 5.95 28.41 -23.00
CA GLU A 184 7.03 27.84 -22.14
C GLU A 184 7.82 28.93 -21.41
N GLU A 185 8.02 30.08 -22.03
CA GLU A 185 8.71 31.25 -21.45
C GLU A 185 7.97 31.90 -20.28
N GLU A 186 6.66 31.63 -20.14
CA GLU A 186 5.84 32.07 -18.99
C GLU A 186 5.78 31.03 -17.85
N LEU A 187 6.42 29.89 -18.02
CA LEU A 187 6.50 28.86 -16.97
C LEU A 187 7.64 29.15 -15.99
N PRO A 188 7.51 28.82 -14.71
CA PRO A 188 6.34 28.21 -14.08
C PRO A 188 5.19 29.20 -13.88
N LEU A 189 3.98 28.76 -14.25
CA LEU A 189 2.77 29.53 -13.91
C LEU A 189 2.59 29.54 -12.39
N ARG A 190 2.63 30.74 -11.79
CA ARG A 190 2.55 30.90 -10.33
C ARG A 190 1.14 31.29 -9.90
N LEU A 191 0.77 30.84 -8.70
CA LEU A 191 -0.43 31.33 -8.03
C LEU A 191 -0.24 32.82 -7.68
N PRO A 192 -1.30 33.65 -7.77
CA PRO A 192 -1.21 35.04 -7.36
C PRO A 192 -1.08 35.14 -5.83
N ASP A 193 -0.28 36.11 -5.37
CA ASP A 193 -0.23 36.41 -3.94
C ASP A 193 -1.53 37.14 -3.52
N VAL A 194 -2.23 36.55 -2.56
CA VAL A 194 -3.49 37.10 -2.05
C VAL A 194 -3.53 37.07 -0.53
N GLU A 195 -4.09 38.10 0.08
CA GLU A 195 -4.25 38.15 1.54
C GLU A 195 -5.32 37.15 2.05
N LYS A 196 -6.35 36.92 1.25
CA LYS A 196 -7.44 35.99 1.54
C LYS A 196 -7.89 35.28 0.28
N TYR A 197 -8.28 34.04 0.44
CA TYR A 197 -8.95 33.23 -0.56
C TYR A 197 -10.13 32.49 0.10
N GLU A 198 -11.33 32.84 -0.27
CA GLU A 198 -12.56 32.28 0.27
C GLU A 198 -13.28 31.50 -0.85
N PRO A 199 -14.02 30.42 -0.51
CA PRO A 199 -14.88 29.74 -1.47
C PRO A 199 -15.85 30.74 -2.10
N THR A 200 -16.04 30.68 -3.42
CA THR A 200 -16.91 31.58 -4.17
C THR A 200 -18.39 31.38 -3.85
N GLY A 201 -18.77 30.26 -3.23
CA GLY A 201 -20.18 29.90 -3.02
C GLY A 201 -20.90 29.41 -4.28
N THR A 202 -20.26 29.49 -5.44
CA THR A 202 -20.80 29.06 -6.75
C THR A 202 -20.28 27.73 -7.22
N GLY A 203 -19.36 27.09 -6.45
CA GLY A 203 -18.65 25.87 -6.85
C GLY A 203 -17.42 26.14 -7.73
N GLU A 204 -17.14 27.37 -8.10
CA GLU A 204 -15.94 27.76 -8.84
C GLU A 204 -14.72 27.86 -7.90
N SER A 205 -13.53 27.75 -8.47
CA SER A 205 -12.28 27.95 -7.74
C SER A 205 -12.18 29.37 -7.16
N PRO A 206 -11.59 29.56 -5.98
CA PRO A 206 -11.26 30.89 -5.45
C PRO A 206 -10.42 31.74 -6.42
N LEU A 207 -9.61 31.12 -7.28
CA LEU A 207 -8.85 31.81 -8.32
C LEU A 207 -9.76 32.52 -9.35
N ALA A 208 -10.97 32.03 -9.58
CA ALA A 208 -11.91 32.64 -10.53
C ALA A 208 -12.34 34.06 -10.15
N ALA A 209 -12.26 34.39 -8.87
CA ALA A 209 -12.58 35.75 -8.37
C ALA A 209 -11.42 36.76 -8.54
N ILE A 210 -10.22 36.32 -8.94
CA ILE A 210 -9.03 37.15 -9.06
C ILE A 210 -8.88 37.58 -10.53
N GLU A 211 -9.64 38.63 -10.92
CA GLU A 211 -9.74 39.07 -12.31
C GLU A 211 -8.37 39.37 -12.95
N GLU A 212 -7.44 39.97 -12.22
CA GLU A 212 -6.09 40.32 -12.71
C GLU A 212 -5.28 39.10 -13.10
N TRP A 213 -5.48 37.99 -12.40
CA TRP A 213 -4.80 36.72 -12.70
C TRP A 213 -5.52 35.91 -13.78
N VAL A 214 -6.86 35.90 -13.75
CA VAL A 214 -7.70 35.11 -14.67
C VAL A 214 -7.65 35.68 -16.09
N ASN A 215 -7.80 37.00 -16.26
CA ASN A 215 -7.87 37.60 -17.57
C ASN A 215 -6.49 37.67 -18.22
N THR A 216 -6.39 37.18 -19.45
CA THR A 216 -5.15 37.14 -20.23
C THR A 216 -5.44 37.34 -21.72
N THR A 217 -4.39 37.29 -22.51
CA THR A 217 -4.46 37.34 -23.98
C THR A 217 -4.10 35.97 -24.53
N CYS A 218 -4.83 35.48 -25.51
CA CYS A 218 -4.52 34.22 -26.19
C CYS A 218 -3.19 34.36 -26.94
N PRO A 219 -2.19 33.49 -26.67
CA PRO A 219 -0.88 33.56 -27.34
C PRO A 219 -0.95 33.20 -28.82
N THR A 220 -2.01 32.51 -29.25
CA THR A 220 -2.19 32.08 -30.65
C THR A 220 -2.85 33.14 -31.52
N CYS A 221 -3.91 33.79 -31.03
CA CYS A 221 -4.71 34.71 -31.90
C CYS A 221 -4.83 36.14 -31.35
N GLY A 222 -4.27 36.44 -30.18
CA GLY A 222 -4.31 37.80 -29.59
C GLY A 222 -5.67 38.21 -29.00
N ALA A 223 -6.69 37.35 -29.02
CA ALA A 223 -7.99 37.65 -28.46
C ALA A 223 -7.97 37.64 -26.93
N LYS A 224 -8.92 38.35 -26.29
CA LYS A 224 -9.15 38.26 -24.84
C LYS A 224 -9.48 36.80 -24.47
N ALA A 225 -8.82 36.29 -23.46
CA ALA A 225 -8.94 34.90 -23.01
C ALA A 225 -8.87 34.82 -21.48
N LYS A 226 -9.12 33.64 -20.93
CA LYS A 226 -9.08 33.42 -19.48
C LYS A 226 -8.14 32.25 -19.18
N ARG A 227 -7.34 32.37 -18.12
CA ARG A 227 -6.59 31.23 -17.58
C ARG A 227 -7.53 30.21 -16.95
N GLU A 228 -7.12 28.94 -16.98
CA GLU A 228 -7.77 27.90 -16.18
C GLU A 228 -7.67 28.24 -14.70
N THR A 229 -8.79 28.21 -13.98
CA THR A 229 -8.87 28.60 -12.57
C THR A 229 -8.83 27.41 -11.60
N ASN A 230 -8.98 26.20 -12.11
CA ASN A 230 -8.78 25.00 -11.32
C ASN A 230 -7.28 24.74 -11.11
N THR A 231 -6.95 24.08 -10.01
CA THR A 231 -5.59 23.62 -9.73
C THR A 231 -5.51 22.10 -9.84
N MET A 232 -4.29 21.59 -9.96
CA MET A 232 -4.03 20.15 -9.89
C MET A 232 -4.16 19.67 -8.43
N PRO A 233 -4.52 18.39 -8.20
CA PRO A 233 -4.51 17.84 -6.85
C PRO A 233 -3.07 17.69 -6.33
N GLN A 234 -2.89 17.63 -5.00
CA GLN A 234 -1.57 17.48 -4.38
C GLN A 234 -0.79 16.25 -4.87
N TRP A 235 -1.46 15.24 -5.38
CA TRP A 235 -0.83 14.05 -5.95
C TRP A 235 -0.18 14.29 -7.32
N ALA A 236 -0.50 15.39 -7.99
CA ALA A 236 0.15 15.75 -9.25
C ALA A 236 1.62 16.12 -9.03
N GLY A 237 1.91 16.98 -8.06
CA GLY A 237 3.28 17.33 -7.70
C GLY A 237 4.07 16.14 -7.19
N SER A 238 3.47 15.30 -6.35
CA SER A 238 4.14 14.13 -5.80
C SER A 238 4.28 12.96 -6.80
N SER A 239 3.60 13.00 -7.94
CA SER A 239 3.58 11.88 -8.91
C SER A 239 4.93 11.62 -9.59
N TRP A 240 5.82 12.56 -9.62
CA TRP A 240 7.08 12.51 -10.34
C TRP A 240 8.31 12.89 -9.50
N TYR A 241 8.17 13.08 -8.18
CA TYR A 241 9.26 13.56 -7.32
C TYR A 241 10.51 12.69 -7.38
N PHE A 242 10.37 11.38 -7.54
CA PHE A 242 11.49 10.43 -7.64
C PHE A 242 12.34 10.65 -8.91
N LEU A 243 11.75 11.13 -10.00
CA LEU A 243 12.49 11.57 -11.18
C LEU A 243 13.31 12.83 -10.86
N ARG A 244 12.75 13.78 -10.13
CA ARG A 244 13.44 15.01 -9.77
C ARG A 244 14.55 14.79 -8.76
N TYR A 245 14.41 13.85 -7.85
CA TYR A 245 15.42 13.55 -6.82
C TYR A 245 16.76 13.13 -7.41
N ILE A 246 16.77 12.43 -8.52
CA ILE A 246 18.03 12.00 -9.17
C ILE A 246 18.68 13.10 -9.99
N ASP A 247 17.99 14.24 -10.22
CA ASP A 247 18.48 15.31 -11.09
C ASP A 247 18.02 16.72 -10.64
N VAL A 248 18.17 17.01 -9.35
CA VAL A 248 17.64 18.22 -8.69
C VAL A 248 18.15 19.54 -9.26
N ASN A 249 19.36 19.57 -9.79
CA ASN A 249 20.01 20.77 -10.32
C ASN A 249 19.77 20.99 -11.82
N ASN A 250 19.01 20.14 -12.47
CA ASN A 250 18.70 20.29 -13.88
C ASN A 250 17.63 21.37 -14.07
N THR A 251 18.00 22.49 -14.71
CA THR A 251 17.11 23.61 -15.01
C THR A 251 16.53 23.56 -16.42
N GLU A 252 17.06 22.69 -17.28
CA GLU A 252 16.74 22.64 -18.71
C GLU A 252 15.68 21.57 -19.06
N LYS A 253 15.66 20.49 -18.25
CA LYS A 253 14.79 19.34 -18.51
C LYS A 253 14.10 18.88 -17.25
N LEU A 254 12.97 18.17 -17.41
CA LEU A 254 12.29 17.48 -16.32
C LEU A 254 13.24 16.53 -15.59
N VAL A 255 14.02 15.77 -16.34
CA VAL A 255 15.07 14.86 -15.87
C VAL A 255 16.02 14.55 -17.04
N ASP A 256 17.29 14.32 -16.73
CA ASP A 256 18.24 13.76 -17.72
C ASP A 256 17.90 12.29 -17.97
N ARG A 257 17.78 11.94 -19.26
CA ARG A 257 17.38 10.59 -19.70
C ARG A 257 18.38 9.52 -19.24
N GLU A 258 19.67 9.76 -19.41
CA GLU A 258 20.68 8.76 -19.05
C GLU A 258 20.70 8.48 -17.54
N LYS A 259 20.49 9.52 -16.72
CA LYS A 259 20.35 9.36 -15.28
C LYS A 259 19.09 8.57 -14.92
N ALA A 260 17.96 8.89 -15.56
CA ALA A 260 16.70 8.20 -15.32
C ALA A 260 16.81 6.72 -15.68
N ASP A 261 17.31 6.39 -16.87
CA ASP A 261 17.41 5.00 -17.36
C ASP A 261 18.41 4.16 -16.53
N LYS A 262 19.42 4.81 -15.90
CA LYS A 262 20.42 4.15 -15.05
C LYS A 262 19.97 3.93 -13.62
N LEU A 263 19.24 4.87 -13.03
CA LEU A 263 18.93 4.90 -11.59
C LEU A 263 17.49 4.45 -11.28
N LEU A 264 16.61 4.43 -12.27
CA LEU A 264 15.19 4.10 -12.13
C LEU A 264 14.84 2.86 -13.00
N PRO A 265 13.68 2.24 -12.78
CA PRO A 265 12.66 2.52 -11.75
C PRO A 265 13.17 2.27 -10.31
N VAL A 266 12.50 2.87 -9.33
CA VAL A 266 12.83 2.70 -7.90
C VAL A 266 12.77 1.23 -7.50
N ASP A 267 13.79 0.72 -6.80
CA ASP A 267 13.90 -0.71 -6.49
C ASP A 267 12.85 -1.17 -5.49
N MET A 268 12.61 -0.40 -4.42
CA MET A 268 11.63 -0.70 -3.37
C MET A 268 10.86 0.55 -3.00
N TYR A 269 9.54 0.46 -3.03
CA TYR A 269 8.64 1.56 -2.65
C TYR A 269 7.78 1.17 -1.47
N VAL A 270 7.93 1.88 -0.36
CA VAL A 270 7.22 1.60 0.89
C VAL A 270 6.14 2.67 1.10
N GLY A 271 4.92 2.24 1.35
CA GLY A 271 3.81 3.17 1.58
C GLY A 271 2.50 2.48 1.97
N GLY A 272 1.56 3.24 2.54
CA GLY A 272 0.25 2.73 2.94
C GLY A 272 -0.60 2.27 1.76
N VAL A 273 -1.43 1.26 1.98
CA VAL A 273 -2.32 0.67 0.96
C VAL A 273 -3.31 1.71 0.39
N GLU A 274 -3.67 2.74 1.14
CA GLU A 274 -4.54 3.84 0.70
C GLU A 274 -4.01 4.59 -0.51
N HIS A 275 -2.69 4.59 -0.72
CA HIS A 275 -2.06 5.22 -1.88
C HIS A 275 -2.28 4.49 -3.20
N ALA A 276 -2.84 3.28 -3.18
CA ALA A 276 -3.17 2.52 -4.41
C ALA A 276 -4.09 3.31 -5.35
N VAL A 277 -5.04 4.06 -4.80
CA VAL A 277 -5.98 4.93 -5.55
C VAL A 277 -5.65 6.43 -5.43
N LEU A 278 -4.57 6.78 -4.75
CA LEU A 278 -4.08 8.14 -4.55
C LEU A 278 -2.74 8.30 -5.28
N HIS A 279 -1.65 8.53 -4.54
CA HIS A 279 -0.32 8.79 -5.08
C HIS A 279 0.13 7.77 -6.14
N LEU A 280 -0.04 6.47 -5.91
CA LEU A 280 0.43 5.43 -6.84
C LEU A 280 -0.30 5.46 -8.18
N LEU A 281 -1.59 5.77 -8.19
CA LEU A 281 -2.35 5.94 -9.44
C LEU A 281 -1.76 7.07 -10.28
N TYR A 282 -1.50 8.23 -9.66
CA TYR A 282 -0.91 9.38 -10.33
C TYR A 282 0.52 9.09 -10.82
N ALA A 283 1.37 8.50 -9.96
CA ALA A 283 2.75 8.18 -10.29
C ALA A 283 2.83 7.22 -11.48
N ARG A 284 2.01 6.17 -11.49
CA ARG A 284 1.95 5.19 -12.60
C ARG A 284 1.44 5.81 -13.89
N PHE A 285 0.37 6.60 -13.81
CA PHE A 285 -0.19 7.28 -14.99
C PHE A 285 0.84 8.23 -15.60
N TYR A 286 1.49 9.05 -14.78
CA TYR A 286 2.49 10.02 -15.24
C TYR A 286 3.73 9.33 -15.83
N THR A 287 4.20 8.25 -15.21
CA THR A 287 5.29 7.44 -15.74
C THR A 287 4.96 6.87 -17.13
N LYS A 288 3.76 6.31 -17.30
CA LYS A 288 3.32 5.78 -18.60
C LYS A 288 3.24 6.87 -19.66
N PHE A 289 2.72 8.04 -19.30
CA PHE A 289 2.69 9.20 -20.19
C PHE A 289 4.10 9.66 -20.61
N LEU A 290 5.04 9.76 -19.66
CA LEU A 290 6.43 10.14 -19.95
C LEU A 290 7.14 9.09 -20.83
N TYR A 291 6.83 7.81 -20.65
CA TYR A 291 7.30 6.75 -21.53
C TYR A 291 6.75 6.92 -22.95
N ASP A 292 5.43 7.14 -23.11
CA ASP A 292 4.78 7.27 -24.40
C ASP A 292 5.35 8.45 -25.23
N ILE A 293 5.70 9.56 -24.55
CA ILE A 293 6.34 10.72 -25.21
C ILE A 293 7.87 10.64 -25.28
N GLY A 294 8.48 9.52 -24.84
CA GLY A 294 9.90 9.24 -25.01
C GLY A 294 10.83 9.97 -24.03
N VAL A 295 10.33 10.47 -22.89
CA VAL A 295 11.15 11.13 -21.86
C VAL A 295 11.95 10.13 -21.03
N ILE A 296 11.40 8.95 -20.76
CA ILE A 296 11.99 7.85 -20.00
C ILE A 296 11.83 6.52 -20.74
N ASP A 297 12.53 5.45 -20.30
CA ASP A 297 12.56 4.14 -20.97
C ASP A 297 11.89 3.01 -20.14
N PHE A 298 11.11 3.36 -19.15
CA PHE A 298 10.41 2.39 -18.31
C PHE A 298 8.93 2.78 -18.13
N VAL A 299 8.05 1.75 -18.01
CA VAL A 299 6.58 1.91 -17.95
C VAL A 299 6.00 1.87 -16.53
N GLU A 300 6.78 1.40 -15.56
CA GLU A 300 6.37 1.35 -14.15
C GLU A 300 7.39 2.07 -13.28
N PRO A 301 6.93 2.95 -12.36
CA PRO A 301 7.84 3.77 -11.57
C PRO A 301 8.59 3.00 -10.48
N PHE A 302 8.04 1.87 -10.02
CA PHE A 302 8.52 1.10 -8.88
C PHE A 302 8.62 -0.38 -9.23
N LYS A 303 9.79 -1.02 -8.96
CA LYS A 303 10.00 -2.45 -9.21
C LYS A 303 9.26 -3.33 -8.21
N LYS A 304 9.23 -2.89 -6.95
CA LYS A 304 8.57 -3.60 -5.85
C LYS A 304 7.83 -2.62 -4.96
N LEU A 305 6.57 -2.93 -4.66
CA LEU A 305 5.75 -2.21 -3.69
C LEU A 305 5.70 -3.03 -2.39
N PHE A 306 5.95 -2.36 -1.27
CA PHE A 306 5.77 -2.90 0.06
C PHE A 306 4.75 -2.04 0.81
N ASN A 307 3.60 -2.60 1.12
CA ASN A 307 2.59 -1.93 1.93
C ASN A 307 2.78 -2.30 3.40
N GLN A 308 3.02 -1.28 4.24
CA GLN A 308 3.02 -1.48 5.68
C GLN A 308 1.59 -1.56 6.23
N GLY A 309 1.46 -2.30 7.35
CA GLY A 309 0.26 -2.32 8.16
C GLY A 309 0.06 -1.02 8.95
N MET A 310 -1.01 -0.96 9.69
CA MET A 310 -1.39 0.20 10.48
C MET A 310 -1.08 -0.01 11.95
N ILE A 311 -0.48 0.98 12.59
CA ILE A 311 -0.32 0.98 14.04
C ILE A 311 -1.59 1.58 14.66
N CYS A 312 -2.31 0.74 15.40
CA CYS A 312 -3.53 1.09 16.10
C CYS A 312 -3.25 1.38 17.58
N LYS A 313 -4.16 2.09 18.23
CA LYS A 313 -4.18 2.25 19.70
C LYS A 313 -5.61 2.15 20.21
N ASP A 314 -5.79 1.39 21.30
CA ASP A 314 -7.10 1.11 21.90
C ASP A 314 -8.07 0.43 20.89
N GLY A 315 -7.54 -0.51 20.10
CA GLY A 315 -8.29 -1.29 19.11
C GLY A 315 -8.77 -0.50 17.89
N ALA A 316 -8.23 0.70 17.64
CA ALA A 316 -8.64 1.53 16.53
C ALA A 316 -7.48 2.30 15.89
N LYS A 317 -7.64 2.63 14.59
CA LYS A 317 -6.74 3.57 13.90
C LYS A 317 -6.62 4.85 14.72
N MET A 318 -5.38 5.32 14.93
CA MET A 318 -5.11 6.58 15.61
C MET A 318 -5.73 7.76 14.86
N SER A 319 -6.47 8.61 15.58
CA SER A 319 -7.01 9.85 15.02
C SER A 319 -7.18 10.91 16.11
N LYS A 320 -7.02 12.18 15.74
CA LYS A 320 -7.22 13.31 16.66
C LYS A 320 -8.65 13.34 17.21
N SER A 321 -9.64 12.97 16.42
CA SER A 321 -11.05 12.96 16.81
C SER A 321 -11.38 11.89 17.86
N LYS A 322 -10.59 10.79 17.92
CA LYS A 322 -10.73 9.72 18.91
C LYS A 322 -9.88 9.93 20.16
N GLY A 323 -8.94 10.88 20.13
CA GLY A 323 -8.04 11.15 21.24
C GLY A 323 -7.02 10.03 21.52
N ASN A 324 -6.84 9.08 20.62
CA ASN A 324 -5.94 7.92 20.75
C ASN A 324 -4.61 8.09 20.00
N VAL A 325 -4.20 9.32 19.74
CA VAL A 325 -2.93 9.62 19.05
C VAL A 325 -1.77 9.52 20.04
N VAL A 326 -0.68 8.91 19.59
CA VAL A 326 0.61 8.91 20.29
C VAL A 326 1.51 9.95 19.63
N SER A 327 2.03 10.91 20.41
CA SER A 327 2.95 11.93 19.90
C SER A 327 4.39 11.41 19.92
N PRO A 328 5.09 11.38 18.79
CA PRO A 328 6.51 11.04 18.75
C PRO A 328 7.37 11.99 19.60
N ASP A 329 6.99 13.29 19.68
CA ASP A 329 7.77 14.29 20.40
C ASP A 329 7.92 13.99 21.89
N GLU A 330 6.84 13.50 22.52
CA GLU A 330 6.87 13.10 23.93
C GLU A 330 7.74 11.87 24.14
N LEU A 331 7.62 10.89 23.25
CA LEU A 331 8.39 9.66 23.31
C LEU A 331 9.89 9.91 23.07
N VAL A 332 10.21 10.75 22.10
CA VAL A 332 11.61 11.15 21.81
C VAL A 332 12.23 11.88 23.01
N ARG A 333 11.48 12.77 23.66
CA ARG A 333 11.94 13.47 24.86
C ARG A 333 12.20 12.51 26.02
N ASP A 334 11.32 11.51 26.22
CA ASP A 334 11.35 10.65 27.41
C ASP A 334 12.26 9.42 27.23
N TYR A 335 12.37 8.89 26.01
CA TYR A 335 13.10 7.65 25.69
C TYR A 335 14.23 7.81 24.66
N GLY A 336 14.31 8.96 24.00
CA GLY A 336 15.26 9.19 22.90
C GLY A 336 14.77 8.65 21.54
N CYS A 337 15.26 9.28 20.47
CA CYS A 337 14.84 8.99 19.11
C CYS A 337 15.11 7.52 18.69
N ASP A 338 16.28 6.98 19.04
CA ASP A 338 16.65 5.61 18.67
C ASP A 338 15.74 4.56 19.30
N SER A 339 15.24 4.81 20.52
CA SER A 339 14.29 3.93 21.16
C SER A 339 12.95 3.91 20.43
N VAL A 340 12.48 5.07 19.98
CA VAL A 340 11.23 5.21 19.22
C VAL A 340 11.38 4.50 17.88
N ARG A 341 12.46 4.75 17.13
CA ARG A 341 12.74 4.11 15.84
C ARG A 341 12.77 2.59 15.95
N MET A 342 13.53 2.06 16.91
CA MET A 342 13.61 0.61 17.10
C MET A 342 12.30 0.00 17.57
N TYR A 343 11.52 0.72 18.38
CA TYR A 343 10.24 0.20 18.84
C TYR A 343 9.20 0.14 17.72
N GLU A 344 9.11 1.14 16.86
CA GLU A 344 8.23 1.13 15.68
C GLU A 344 8.50 -0.09 14.79
N LEU A 345 9.77 -0.47 14.63
CA LEU A 345 10.15 -1.66 13.88
C LEU A 345 9.90 -2.97 14.65
N PHE A 346 9.90 -2.92 15.99
CA PHE A 346 9.75 -4.09 16.86
C PHE A 346 8.31 -4.49 17.13
N VAL A 347 7.35 -3.55 17.03
CA VAL A 347 5.96 -3.74 17.48
C VAL A 347 5.25 -4.92 16.79
N GLY A 348 5.61 -5.25 15.56
CA GLY A 348 5.08 -6.38 14.81
C GLY A 348 5.70 -6.53 13.43
N PRO A 349 5.31 -7.54 12.66
CA PRO A 349 5.67 -7.63 11.24
C PRO A 349 5.20 -6.37 10.51
N PRO A 350 6.07 -5.71 9.72
CA PRO A 350 5.76 -4.40 9.15
C PRO A 350 4.58 -4.41 8.17
N GLU A 351 4.24 -5.55 7.57
CA GLU A 351 3.10 -5.72 6.66
C GLU A 351 1.75 -5.95 7.38
N LEU A 352 1.76 -6.18 8.69
CA LEU A 352 0.55 -6.44 9.48
C LEU A 352 0.19 -5.25 10.37
N ASP A 353 -1.10 -5.12 10.65
CA ASP A 353 -1.56 -4.18 11.67
C ASP A 353 -1.05 -4.58 13.05
N ALA A 354 -0.65 -3.59 13.85
CA ALA A 354 -0.13 -3.81 15.18
C ALA A 354 -0.75 -2.86 16.20
N GLU A 355 -0.86 -3.30 17.45
CA GLU A 355 -1.37 -2.50 18.55
C GLU A 355 -0.21 -1.83 19.28
N TRP A 356 -0.30 -0.50 19.44
CA TRP A 356 0.67 0.27 20.21
C TRP A 356 0.64 -0.09 21.69
N ASN A 357 1.80 -0.38 22.27
CA ASN A 357 1.95 -0.72 23.69
C ASN A 357 3.11 0.05 24.33
N ASP A 358 2.81 0.96 25.24
CA ASP A 358 3.81 1.81 25.90
C ASP A 358 4.87 0.99 26.68
N ARG A 359 4.52 -0.20 27.22
CA ARG A 359 5.46 -1.08 27.92
C ARG A 359 6.54 -1.65 27.00
N GLY A 360 6.23 -1.85 25.72
CA GLY A 360 7.21 -2.32 24.74
C GLY A 360 8.31 -1.31 24.51
N MET A 361 7.98 -0.01 24.52
CA MET A 361 8.94 1.09 24.41
C MET A 361 10.00 1.04 25.53
N GLU A 362 9.58 0.85 26.78
CA GLU A 362 10.49 0.72 27.91
C GLU A 362 11.47 -0.45 27.76
N GLY A 363 11.01 -1.56 27.17
CA GLY A 363 11.84 -2.73 26.89
C GLY A 363 12.97 -2.42 25.92
N VAL A 364 12.67 -1.71 24.83
CA VAL A 364 13.66 -1.27 23.82
C VAL A 364 14.62 -0.25 24.42
N TYR A 365 14.13 0.73 25.16
CA TYR A 365 14.98 1.71 25.85
C TYR A 365 16.00 1.03 26.79
N LYS A 366 15.56 0.08 27.61
CA LYS A 366 16.45 -0.70 28.49
C LYS A 366 17.47 -1.53 27.67
N PHE A 367 17.07 -2.05 26.52
CA PHE A 367 17.97 -2.77 25.64
C PHE A 367 19.08 -1.86 25.09
N ILE A 368 18.73 -0.70 24.54
CA ILE A 368 19.69 0.27 23.99
C ILE A 368 20.73 0.67 25.04
N ASN A 369 20.28 0.98 26.26
CA ASN A 369 21.19 1.33 27.36
C ASN A 369 22.14 0.18 27.73
N ARG A 370 21.66 -1.07 27.73
CA ARG A 370 22.52 -2.25 27.97
C ARG A 370 23.51 -2.47 26.83
N PHE A 371 23.10 -2.26 25.60
CA PHE A 371 23.94 -2.36 24.42
C PHE A 371 25.08 -1.34 24.46
N TYR A 372 24.74 -0.08 24.73
CA TYR A 372 25.72 0.99 24.91
C TYR A 372 26.74 0.65 25.99
N LYS A 373 26.25 0.28 27.18
CA LYS A 373 27.08 -0.07 28.32
C LYS A 373 28.02 -1.23 28.00
N LEU A 374 27.53 -2.28 27.34
CA LEU A 374 28.33 -3.43 26.95
C LEU A 374 29.55 -3.02 26.09
N ILE A 375 29.33 -2.18 25.09
CA ILE A 375 30.40 -1.75 24.19
C ILE A 375 31.38 -0.84 24.92
N MET A 376 30.88 0.17 25.63
CA MET A 376 31.73 1.15 26.33
C MET A 376 32.57 0.53 27.47
N GLU A 377 32.07 -0.49 28.17
CA GLU A 377 32.82 -1.21 29.21
C GLU A 377 33.90 -2.15 28.64
N ASN A 378 33.81 -2.50 27.35
CA ASN A 378 34.76 -3.43 26.72
C ASN A 378 35.74 -2.74 25.77
N LYS A 379 35.50 -1.48 25.35
CA LYS A 379 36.28 -0.80 24.31
C LYS A 379 37.80 -0.72 24.59
N ASP A 380 38.17 -0.59 25.83
CA ASP A 380 39.58 -0.38 26.25
C ASP A 380 40.25 -1.65 26.82
N LYS A 381 39.55 -2.78 26.82
CA LYS A 381 40.07 -4.03 27.42
C LYS A 381 41.11 -4.74 26.57
N ASN A 382 41.30 -4.34 25.29
CA ASN A 382 42.27 -4.93 24.36
C ASN A 382 42.17 -6.48 24.32
N TYR A 383 40.99 -7.02 24.43
CA TYR A 383 40.74 -8.46 24.43
C TYR A 383 41.01 -9.05 23.05
N GLY A 384 41.67 -10.20 23.00
CA GLY A 384 41.96 -10.89 21.75
C GLY A 384 40.75 -11.65 21.18
N LYS A 385 40.74 -11.88 19.88
CA LYS A 385 39.72 -12.63 19.18
C LYS A 385 39.73 -14.10 19.65
N THR A 386 38.57 -14.63 19.99
CA THR A 386 38.38 -16.07 20.32
C THR A 386 37.48 -16.74 19.29
N ALA A 387 37.64 -18.01 19.05
CA ALA A 387 36.84 -18.76 18.09
C ALA A 387 35.32 -18.73 18.44
N GLU A 388 35.00 -18.82 19.74
CA GLU A 388 33.60 -18.76 20.20
C GLU A 388 32.98 -17.38 19.98
N MET A 389 33.71 -16.28 20.24
CA MET A 389 33.23 -14.92 19.99
C MET A 389 33.08 -14.66 18.50
N ASP A 390 34.05 -15.11 17.71
CA ASP A 390 34.00 -14.98 16.25
C ASP A 390 32.81 -15.73 15.64
N LYS A 391 32.51 -16.92 16.15
CA LYS A 391 31.31 -17.67 15.75
C LYS A 391 30.01 -16.91 16.08
N LEU A 392 29.89 -16.36 17.29
CA LEU A 392 28.71 -15.55 17.67
C LEU A 392 28.57 -14.30 16.82
N LYS A 393 29.69 -13.59 16.54
CA LYS A 393 29.74 -12.42 15.67
C LYS A 393 29.22 -12.76 14.27
N ASN A 394 29.75 -13.82 13.64
CA ASN A 394 29.35 -14.20 12.29
C ASN A 394 27.91 -14.70 12.23
N LYS A 395 27.44 -15.39 13.25
CA LYS A 395 26.02 -15.75 13.37
C LYS A 395 25.11 -14.54 13.47
N MET A 396 25.51 -13.52 14.24
CA MET A 396 24.79 -12.25 14.34
C MET A 396 24.76 -11.52 12.99
N ILE A 397 25.88 -11.44 12.26
CA ILE A 397 25.94 -10.85 10.91
C ILE A 397 24.93 -11.55 10.00
N GLN A 398 24.97 -12.88 9.94
CA GLN A 398 24.09 -13.68 9.10
C GLN A 398 22.61 -13.41 9.43
N GLU A 399 22.22 -13.58 10.70
CA GLU A 399 20.82 -13.43 11.14
C GLU A 399 20.28 -12.02 10.89
N ILE A 400 21.06 -10.99 11.18
CA ILE A 400 20.63 -9.59 11.01
C ILE A 400 20.51 -9.25 9.53
N THR A 401 21.49 -9.66 8.71
CA THR A 401 21.46 -9.40 7.26
C THR A 401 20.27 -10.07 6.59
N GLU A 402 20.08 -11.38 6.80
CA GLU A 402 18.96 -12.13 6.19
C GLU A 402 17.59 -11.57 6.58
N ARG A 403 17.41 -11.19 7.85
CA ARG A 403 16.16 -10.61 8.33
C ARG A 403 15.94 -9.20 7.81
N THR A 404 16.99 -8.42 7.61
CA THR A 404 16.93 -7.07 7.02
C THR A 404 16.55 -7.15 5.54
N ASP A 405 17.18 -8.05 4.79
CA ASP A 405 16.88 -8.26 3.36
C ASP A 405 15.43 -8.71 3.11
N THR A 406 14.87 -9.45 4.06
CA THR A 406 13.47 -9.90 3.99
C THR A 406 12.48 -8.92 4.61
N PHE A 407 12.89 -7.74 5.06
CA PHE A 407 12.07 -6.76 5.77
C PHE A 407 11.42 -7.29 7.06
N SER A 408 11.98 -8.34 7.66
CA SER A 408 11.50 -8.92 8.92
C SER A 408 12.02 -8.13 10.14
N PHE A 409 11.78 -6.82 10.16
CA PHE A 409 12.41 -5.88 11.10
C PHE A 409 12.12 -6.18 12.57
N ASN A 410 10.92 -6.65 12.90
CA ASN A 410 10.58 -7.04 14.26
C ASN A 410 11.50 -8.17 14.77
N THR A 411 11.86 -9.11 13.90
CA THR A 411 12.79 -10.18 14.24
C THR A 411 14.25 -9.74 14.20
N VAL A 412 14.60 -8.69 13.44
CA VAL A 412 15.90 -8.01 13.54
C VAL A 412 16.11 -7.47 14.95
N ILE A 413 15.13 -6.71 15.48
CA ILE A 413 15.24 -6.11 16.81
C ILE A 413 15.35 -7.16 17.91
N SER A 414 14.51 -8.21 17.86
CA SER A 414 14.66 -9.34 18.81
C SER A 414 15.99 -10.08 18.64
N GLY A 415 16.49 -10.21 17.42
CA GLY A 415 17.80 -10.78 17.12
C GLY A 415 18.95 -10.00 17.75
N PHE A 416 18.89 -8.67 17.70
CA PHE A 416 19.85 -7.82 18.44
C PHE A 416 19.82 -8.11 19.94
N MET A 417 18.63 -8.20 20.55
CA MET A 417 18.49 -8.48 21.97
C MET A 417 19.07 -9.85 22.34
N GLU A 418 18.76 -10.88 21.55
CA GLU A 418 19.22 -12.25 21.80
C GLU A 418 20.74 -12.38 21.62
N ASN A 419 21.28 -11.87 20.52
CA ASN A 419 22.72 -11.96 20.26
C ASN A 419 23.53 -11.13 21.25
N THR A 420 23.06 -9.94 21.64
CA THR A 420 23.68 -9.13 22.69
C THR A 420 23.75 -9.88 24.01
N ASN A 421 22.68 -10.61 24.40
CA ASN A 421 22.70 -11.41 25.61
C ASN A 421 23.74 -12.55 25.54
N LYS A 422 23.79 -13.31 24.41
CA LYS A 422 24.77 -14.38 24.20
C LYS A 422 26.22 -13.86 24.25
N ILE A 423 26.47 -12.73 23.58
CA ILE A 423 27.79 -12.06 23.57
C ILE A 423 28.15 -11.57 24.99
N THR A 424 27.19 -10.99 25.71
CA THR A 424 27.38 -10.54 27.09
C THR A 424 27.76 -11.68 28.02
N ASP A 425 27.08 -12.82 27.91
CA ASP A 425 27.34 -13.99 28.77
C ASP A 425 28.70 -14.63 28.45
N LEU A 426 29.08 -14.68 27.17
CA LEU A 426 30.42 -15.14 26.78
C LEU A 426 31.50 -14.15 27.24
N ALA A 427 31.28 -12.84 27.07
CA ALA A 427 32.21 -11.81 27.52
C ALA A 427 32.48 -11.87 29.04
N LYS A 428 31.46 -12.17 29.87
CA LYS A 428 31.65 -12.38 31.31
C LYS A 428 32.53 -13.61 31.61
N LYS A 429 32.35 -14.70 30.86
CA LYS A 429 33.11 -15.94 31.05
C LYS A 429 34.56 -15.78 30.63
N GLN A 430 34.84 -15.12 29.54
CA GLN A 430 36.18 -14.98 28.97
C GLN A 430 36.91 -13.70 29.38
N GLY A 431 36.22 -12.70 29.98
CA GLY A 431 36.80 -11.46 30.50
C GLY A 431 36.66 -10.23 29.61
N GLY A 432 36.18 -10.37 28.36
CA GLY A 432 36.00 -9.22 27.45
C GLY A 432 35.51 -9.58 26.07
N ILE A 433 35.48 -8.57 25.20
CA ILE A 433 35.07 -8.66 23.78
C ILE A 433 36.19 -8.01 22.95
N ASP A 434 36.55 -8.63 21.86
CA ASP A 434 37.52 -8.08 20.92
C ASP A 434 36.98 -6.87 20.16
N LYS A 435 37.86 -5.95 19.74
CA LYS A 435 37.48 -4.70 19.11
C LYS A 435 36.72 -4.88 17.78
N ASP A 436 37.04 -5.92 17.01
CA ASP A 436 36.39 -6.23 15.75
C ASP A 436 34.93 -6.60 15.96
N THR A 437 34.64 -7.43 16.98
CA THR A 437 33.25 -7.76 17.37
C THR A 437 32.48 -6.50 17.82
N LEU A 438 33.08 -5.61 18.62
CA LEU A 438 32.44 -4.36 19.05
C LEU A 438 32.09 -3.46 17.87
N LYS A 439 33.02 -3.29 16.92
CA LYS A 439 32.76 -2.53 15.69
C LYS A 439 31.65 -3.15 14.85
N THR A 440 31.71 -4.47 14.66
CA THR A 440 30.66 -5.19 13.92
C THR A 440 29.27 -4.96 14.52
N MET A 441 29.14 -5.10 15.84
CA MET A 441 27.87 -4.84 16.53
C MET A 441 27.38 -3.41 16.30
N THR A 442 28.28 -2.44 16.30
CA THR A 442 27.96 -1.02 16.09
C THR A 442 27.52 -0.73 14.66
N ILE A 443 28.18 -1.32 13.65
CA ILE A 443 27.78 -1.19 12.25
C ILE A 443 26.38 -1.81 12.02
N LEU A 444 26.14 -3.01 12.54
CA LEU A 444 24.86 -3.71 12.34
C LEU A 444 23.67 -2.95 12.93
N ILE A 445 23.83 -2.27 14.07
CA ILE A 445 22.73 -1.55 14.71
C ILE A 445 22.49 -0.15 14.10
N ALA A 446 23.47 0.41 13.37
CA ALA A 446 23.43 1.79 12.88
C ALA A 446 22.15 2.14 12.08
N PRO A 447 21.64 1.34 11.15
CA PRO A 447 20.40 1.66 10.43
C PRO A 447 19.18 1.78 11.34
N PHE A 448 19.16 1.11 12.46
CA PHE A 448 18.04 1.02 13.40
C PHE A 448 18.14 2.06 14.53
N ALA A 449 19.36 2.33 15.00
CA ALA A 449 19.65 3.25 16.09
C ALA A 449 20.86 4.15 15.73
N PRO A 450 20.70 5.12 14.81
CA PRO A 450 21.79 5.87 14.21
C PRO A 450 22.57 6.73 15.23
N HIS A 451 21.89 7.37 16.17
CA HIS A 451 22.55 8.30 17.09
C HIS A 451 23.47 7.56 18.07
N ILE A 452 23.00 6.46 18.64
CA ILE A 452 23.82 5.67 19.55
C ILE A 452 24.96 4.97 18.82
N ALA A 453 24.74 4.57 17.55
CA ALA A 453 25.76 3.94 16.75
C ALA A 453 26.91 4.91 16.43
N GLU A 454 26.64 6.16 16.10
CA GLU A 454 27.67 7.20 15.90
C GLU A 454 28.45 7.47 17.18
N GLU A 455 27.78 7.64 18.31
CA GLU A 455 28.42 7.82 19.62
C GLU A 455 29.34 6.64 19.98
N LEU A 456 28.88 5.41 19.74
CA LEU A 456 29.68 4.21 19.97
C LEU A 456 30.87 4.11 19.01
N TRP A 457 30.68 4.49 17.75
CA TRP A 457 31.71 4.45 16.73
C TRP A 457 32.86 5.41 17.05
N GLU A 458 32.53 6.64 17.42
CA GLU A 458 33.51 7.60 17.95
C GLU A 458 34.18 7.07 19.23
N GLY A 459 33.39 6.51 20.16
CA GLY A 459 33.88 5.90 21.39
C GLY A 459 34.85 4.74 21.17
N LEU A 460 34.76 4.02 20.05
CA LEU A 460 35.69 2.97 19.62
C LEU A 460 36.94 3.52 18.94
N GLY A 461 37.06 4.85 18.81
CA GLY A 461 38.23 5.54 18.27
C GLY A 461 38.23 5.71 16.76
N GLU A 462 37.08 5.56 16.11
CA GLU A 462 36.93 5.82 14.68
C GLU A 462 36.66 7.31 14.44
N THR A 463 37.12 7.83 13.29
CA THR A 463 37.10 9.27 12.97
C THR A 463 36.16 9.62 11.82
N THR A 464 35.59 8.62 11.18
CA THR A 464 34.58 8.76 10.13
C THR A 464 33.19 8.41 10.68
N SER A 465 32.15 8.72 9.93
CA SER A 465 30.80 8.26 10.29
C SER A 465 30.69 6.74 10.22
N VAL A 466 29.91 6.13 11.11
CA VAL A 466 29.59 4.70 11.06
C VAL A 466 28.90 4.33 9.73
N PHE A 467 28.22 5.27 9.09
CA PHE A 467 27.56 5.06 7.78
C PHE A 467 28.53 5.05 6.59
N GLU A 468 29.79 5.40 6.80
CA GLU A 468 30.86 5.22 5.81
C GLU A 468 31.50 3.83 5.91
N ALA A 469 31.21 3.08 6.99
CA ALA A 469 31.72 1.74 7.17
C ALA A 469 31.00 0.75 6.23
N THR A 470 31.74 -0.23 5.75
CA THR A 470 31.19 -1.30 4.93
C THR A 470 30.38 -2.27 5.79
N TRP A 471 29.20 -2.67 5.30
CA TRP A 471 28.40 -3.70 5.96
C TRP A 471 29.21 -5.01 6.08
N PRO A 472 29.23 -5.63 7.27
CA PRO A 472 30.09 -6.77 7.51
C PRO A 472 29.63 -8.01 6.75
N GLU A 473 30.58 -8.73 6.15
CA GLU A 473 30.33 -9.99 5.48
C GLU A 473 30.49 -11.16 6.46
N VAL A 474 29.77 -12.25 6.19
CA VAL A 474 29.82 -13.47 7.00
C VAL A 474 31.07 -14.28 6.64
N ASP A 475 31.89 -14.64 7.62
CA ASP A 475 32.91 -15.67 7.46
C ASP A 475 32.28 -17.07 7.72
N GLU A 476 31.97 -17.77 6.64
CA GLU A 476 31.37 -19.11 6.71
C GLU A 476 32.28 -20.13 7.43
N ASN A 477 33.60 -19.91 7.45
CA ASN A 477 34.50 -20.81 8.15
C ASN A 477 34.36 -20.67 9.67
N ALA A 478 34.07 -19.48 10.16
CA ALA A 478 33.79 -19.25 11.58
C ALA A 478 32.48 -19.91 12.03
N LEU A 479 31.52 -20.13 11.11
CA LEU A 479 30.24 -20.77 11.39
C LEU A 479 30.32 -22.31 11.42
N LYS A 480 31.39 -22.92 10.87
CA LYS A 480 31.54 -24.36 10.87
C LYS A 480 31.60 -24.88 12.30
N GLU A 481 30.82 -25.93 12.57
CA GLU A 481 30.90 -26.60 13.84
C GLU A 481 32.22 -27.37 13.93
N THR A 482 33.05 -26.96 14.83
CA THR A 482 34.32 -27.68 15.11
C THR A 482 34.14 -28.79 16.10
N THR A 483 33.05 -28.78 16.89
CA THR A 483 32.73 -29.81 17.87
C THR A 483 31.29 -30.28 17.73
N MET A 484 31.04 -31.54 18.03
CA MET A 484 29.73 -32.16 18.08
C MET A 484 29.47 -32.83 19.43
N GLU A 485 28.26 -32.68 19.96
CA GLU A 485 27.84 -33.37 21.18
C GLU A 485 27.47 -34.82 20.86
N ILE A 486 28.16 -35.76 21.51
CA ILE A 486 27.90 -37.19 21.41
C ILE A 486 27.29 -37.67 22.73
N VAL A 487 26.14 -38.32 22.64
CA VAL A 487 25.50 -38.95 23.79
C VAL A 487 26.18 -40.30 24.07
N VAL A 488 26.71 -40.48 25.27
CA VAL A 488 27.38 -41.71 25.68
C VAL A 488 26.42 -42.57 26.49
N GLN A 489 26.25 -43.82 26.05
CA GLN A 489 25.37 -44.82 26.67
C GLN A 489 26.12 -46.06 27.12
N ILE A 490 25.60 -46.69 28.17
CA ILE A 490 25.95 -48.06 28.54
C ILE A 490 24.67 -48.89 28.49
N ASN A 491 24.71 -49.97 27.70
CA ASN A 491 23.57 -50.87 27.50
C ASN A 491 22.25 -50.11 27.15
N GLY A 492 22.37 -49.08 26.26
CA GLY A 492 21.24 -48.27 25.81
C GLY A 492 20.78 -47.19 26.81
N LYS A 493 21.38 -47.07 27.98
CA LYS A 493 21.05 -46.02 28.97
C LYS A 493 22.09 -44.90 28.92
N VAL A 494 21.64 -43.67 28.79
CA VAL A 494 22.48 -42.45 28.78
C VAL A 494 23.24 -42.34 30.11
N LYS A 495 24.57 -42.17 30.02
CA LYS A 495 25.49 -42.03 31.15
C LYS A 495 26.29 -40.76 31.16
N ALA A 496 26.59 -40.22 29.97
CA ALA A 496 27.31 -38.97 29.81
C ALA A 496 26.99 -38.31 28.46
N LYS A 497 27.45 -37.11 28.28
CA LYS A 497 27.52 -36.36 27.02
C LYS A 497 28.92 -35.78 26.89
N ILE A 498 29.52 -35.97 25.73
CA ILE A 498 30.86 -35.45 25.42
C ILE A 498 30.81 -34.54 24.21
N ASN A 499 31.61 -33.47 24.21
CA ASN A 499 31.87 -32.67 23.04
C ASN A 499 33.18 -33.11 22.41
N VAL A 500 33.13 -33.55 21.17
CA VAL A 500 34.29 -34.01 20.41
C VAL A 500 34.44 -33.24 19.13
N ASP A 501 35.67 -33.10 18.65
CA ASP A 501 35.95 -32.47 17.36
C ASP A 501 35.26 -33.24 16.23
N VAL A 502 34.60 -32.52 15.29
CA VAL A 502 33.85 -33.13 14.17
C VAL A 502 34.75 -33.91 13.21
N THR A 503 36.07 -33.65 13.24
CA THR A 503 37.07 -34.33 12.40
C THR A 503 37.58 -35.63 12.98
N LEU A 504 37.23 -35.94 14.24
CA LEU A 504 37.66 -37.17 14.88
C LEU A 504 37.07 -38.42 14.22
N ASP A 505 37.92 -39.41 14.02
CA ASP A 505 37.48 -40.70 13.54
C ASP A 505 36.69 -41.48 14.62
N LYS A 506 36.03 -42.55 14.19
CA LYS A 506 35.21 -43.40 15.05
C LYS A 506 35.95 -43.87 16.31
N ASP A 507 37.20 -44.30 16.16
CA ASP A 507 37.95 -44.90 17.24
C ASP A 507 38.36 -43.85 18.28
N SER A 508 38.72 -42.67 17.84
CA SER A 508 39.01 -41.51 18.70
C SER A 508 37.76 -41.05 19.47
N VAL A 509 36.59 -41.00 18.83
CA VAL A 509 35.34 -40.67 19.50
C VAL A 509 34.93 -41.69 20.55
N ILE A 510 35.12 -43.00 20.26
CA ILE A 510 34.86 -44.09 21.22
C ILE A 510 35.86 -44.01 22.39
N SER A 511 37.12 -43.69 22.12
CA SER A 511 38.14 -43.52 23.16
C SER A 511 37.80 -42.37 24.10
N ALA A 512 37.40 -41.19 23.57
CA ALA A 512 36.94 -40.05 24.36
C ALA A 512 35.70 -40.40 25.21
N ALA A 513 34.77 -41.17 24.65
CA ALA A 513 33.59 -41.65 25.38
C ALA A 513 33.94 -42.58 26.54
N LYS A 514 34.94 -43.45 26.35
CA LYS A 514 35.43 -44.34 27.41
C LYS A 514 36.16 -43.56 28.52
N GLU A 515 36.97 -42.59 28.15
CA GLU A 515 37.65 -41.72 29.10
C GLU A 515 36.66 -40.96 29.99
N GLU A 516 35.61 -40.41 29.42
CA GLU A 516 34.55 -39.74 30.16
C GLU A 516 33.78 -40.69 31.10
N LEU A 517 33.60 -41.94 30.70
CA LEU A 517 32.92 -42.91 31.54
C LEU A 517 33.78 -43.38 32.71
N GLY A 518 35.11 -43.45 32.57
CA GLY A 518 36.04 -43.84 33.62
C GLY A 518 35.62 -45.13 34.35
N ASP A 519 35.50 -45.10 35.66
CA ASP A 519 35.12 -46.25 36.52
C ASP A 519 33.69 -46.77 36.27
N ARG A 520 32.89 -46.08 35.45
CA ARG A 520 31.55 -46.51 35.05
C ARG A 520 31.53 -47.48 33.87
N LEU A 521 32.72 -47.77 33.27
CA LEU A 521 32.83 -48.76 32.20
C LEU A 521 32.49 -50.17 32.68
N PRO A 522 31.81 -50.97 31.86
CA PRO A 522 31.63 -52.41 32.13
C PRO A 522 32.98 -53.13 32.21
N GLU A 523 33.14 -54.07 33.15
CA GLU A 523 34.37 -54.90 33.27
C GLU A 523 34.66 -55.69 32.00
N ASN A 524 33.58 -56.12 31.30
CA ASN A 524 33.69 -56.84 30.03
C ASN A 524 32.90 -56.13 28.95
N ILE A 525 33.59 -55.45 28.02
CA ILE A 525 32.98 -54.80 26.87
C ILE A 525 32.76 -55.83 25.77
N VAL A 526 31.49 -56.03 25.39
CA VAL A 526 31.11 -57.06 24.37
C VAL A 526 31.00 -56.38 22.98
N LYS A 527 30.55 -55.14 22.93
CA LYS A 527 30.34 -54.41 21.68
C LYS A 527 30.36 -52.89 21.88
N GLU A 528 30.95 -52.17 20.92
CA GLU A 528 30.97 -50.74 20.83
C GLU A 528 30.20 -50.28 19.58
N ILE A 529 29.18 -49.48 19.77
CA ILE A 529 28.33 -48.99 18.69
C ILE A 529 28.51 -47.49 18.62
N TYR A 530 28.94 -46.98 17.46
CA TYR A 530 29.01 -45.56 17.17
C TYR A 530 28.04 -45.20 16.04
N VAL A 531 27.17 -44.29 16.30
CA VAL A 531 26.33 -43.66 15.29
C VAL A 531 26.90 -42.24 15.06
N PRO A 532 27.47 -42.00 13.87
CA PRO A 532 28.15 -40.73 13.58
C PRO A 532 27.32 -39.50 13.96
N GLY A 533 27.94 -38.60 14.71
CA GLY A 533 27.31 -37.35 15.12
C GLY A 533 26.18 -37.45 16.15
N LYS A 534 25.93 -38.66 16.74
CA LYS A 534 24.77 -38.83 17.63
C LYS A 534 25.11 -39.56 18.93
N ILE A 535 25.56 -40.79 18.84
CA ILE A 535 25.60 -41.68 20.01
C ILE A 535 26.82 -42.62 19.97
N VAL A 536 27.48 -42.79 21.12
CA VAL A 536 28.34 -43.92 21.42
C VAL A 536 27.62 -44.77 22.46
N ASN A 537 27.41 -46.08 22.16
CA ASN A 537 26.83 -47.03 23.12
C ASN A 537 27.81 -48.18 23.40
N ILE A 538 28.26 -48.25 24.63
CA ILE A 538 29.13 -49.31 25.13
C ILE A 538 28.24 -50.42 25.70
N VAL A 539 28.33 -51.62 25.11
CA VAL A 539 27.55 -52.77 25.54
C VAL A 539 28.51 -53.71 26.26
N GLY A 540 28.18 -54.06 27.49
CA GLY A 540 29.01 -54.94 28.31
C GLY A 540 28.30 -55.37 29.60
N LYS A 541 28.98 -56.26 30.33
CA LYS A 541 28.57 -56.84 31.62
C LYS A 541 29.51 -56.39 32.70
#